data_86551317af6c3db8bfd918ecab634d74
#
_entry.id   86551317af6c3db8bfd918ecab634d74
#
_cell.length_a   1.000
_cell.length_b   1.000
_cell.length_c   1.000
_cell.angle_alpha   90.00
_cell.angle_beta   90.00
_cell.angle_gamma   90.00
#
_symmetry.space_group_name_H-M   'P 1'
#
loop_
_entity.id
_entity.type
_entity.pdbx_description
1 polymer ?
#
loop_
_entity_poly.entity_id
_entity_poly.type
_entity_poly.pdbx_seq_one_letter_code
_entity_poly.pdbx_strand_id
1 'polypeptide(L)'
;MPIAYLIFLTILTPALVGGLNLIFHKNANLRDGVTLLGALITFYFSVNIFLGFDGQATQYKLVTIMPGIDISFHIEPLGVIFSLLASSLWILTHIYAIGYMRGAKEKNHSRFFLFFSFSIASVMGISFSGNLFTLFLFYEPVSYTHLTLPTTPYV
;
A
#
# COMPACT_ATOMS: atom_id res chain seq x y z
N MET A 1 5.48 -12.93 -15.71
CA MET A 1 5.98 -13.09 -14.31
C MET A 1 4.97 -13.91 -13.53
N PRO A 2 5.39 -14.82 -12.63
CA PRO A 2 4.43 -15.53 -11.79
C PRO A 2 3.63 -14.55 -10.94
N ILE A 3 2.33 -14.73 -10.86
CA ILE A 3 1.41 -13.78 -10.18
C ILE A 3 1.78 -13.57 -8.71
N ALA A 4 2.34 -14.58 -8.05
CA ALA A 4 2.82 -14.46 -6.67
C ALA A 4 3.87 -13.35 -6.48
N TYR A 5 4.79 -13.19 -7.43
CA TYR A 5 5.78 -12.10 -7.39
C TYR A 5 5.13 -10.73 -7.60
N LEU A 6 4.10 -10.65 -8.44
CA LEU A 6 3.37 -9.39 -8.66
C LEU A 6 2.66 -8.94 -7.40
N ILE A 7 2.04 -9.87 -6.65
CA ILE A 7 1.41 -9.57 -5.36
C ILE A 7 2.45 -9.01 -4.38
N PHE A 8 3.59 -9.68 -4.26
CA PHE A 8 4.66 -9.23 -3.37
C PHE A 8 5.17 -7.84 -3.75
N LEU A 9 5.39 -7.59 -5.05
CA LEU A 9 5.82 -6.29 -5.55
C LEU A 9 4.75 -5.20 -5.33
N THR A 10 3.46 -5.54 -5.46
CA THR A 10 2.35 -4.61 -5.22
C THR A 10 2.30 -4.14 -3.77
N ILE A 11 2.67 -5.00 -2.81
CA ILE A 11 2.74 -4.68 -1.38
C ILE A 11 4.05 -3.94 -1.07
N LEU A 12 5.16 -4.43 -1.61
CA LEU A 12 6.50 -3.91 -1.30
C LEU A 12 6.72 -2.49 -1.85
N THR A 13 6.22 -2.19 -3.06
CA THR A 13 6.43 -0.89 -3.71
C THR A 13 5.95 0.28 -2.86
N PRO A 14 4.70 0.35 -2.36
CA PRO A 14 4.28 1.47 -1.52
C PRO A 14 5.02 1.50 -0.18
N ALA A 15 5.40 0.36 0.38
CA ALA A 15 6.20 0.32 1.62
C ALA A 15 7.59 0.95 1.42
N LEU A 16 8.28 0.60 0.33
CA LEU A 16 9.57 1.19 -0.04
C LEU A 16 9.47 2.69 -0.29
N VAL A 17 8.43 3.12 -1.02
CA VAL A 17 8.16 4.53 -1.28
C VAL A 17 7.94 5.30 0.02
N GLY A 18 7.20 4.72 0.97
CA GLY A 18 7.05 5.29 2.31
C GLY A 18 8.41 5.52 2.99
N GLY A 19 9.30 4.53 2.98
CA GLY A 19 10.65 4.65 3.51
C GLY A 19 11.50 5.71 2.78
N LEU A 20 11.43 5.77 1.46
CA LEU A 20 12.14 6.77 0.65
C LEU A 20 11.70 8.19 0.95
N ASN A 21 10.45 8.42 1.33
CA ASN A 21 9.94 9.73 1.73
C ASN A 21 10.65 10.31 2.96
N LEU A 22 11.21 9.46 3.83
CA LEU A 22 12.05 9.92 4.94
C LEU A 22 13.43 10.38 4.47
N ILE A 23 13.99 9.73 3.45
CA ILE A 23 15.31 10.07 2.90
C ILE A 23 15.22 11.40 2.13
N PHE A 24 14.18 11.56 1.31
CA PHE A 24 13.98 12.76 0.48
C PHE A 24 13.20 13.89 1.17
N HIS A 25 13.15 13.90 2.51
CA HIS A 25 12.40 14.91 3.26
C HIS A 25 12.80 16.36 2.96
N LYS A 26 14.05 16.61 2.56
CA LYS A 26 14.57 17.95 2.25
C LYS A 26 14.08 18.52 0.91
N ASN A 27 13.81 17.65 -0.06
CA ASN A 27 13.44 18.03 -1.42
C ASN A 27 11.99 17.68 -1.73
N ALA A 28 11.07 18.65 -1.56
CA ALA A 28 9.63 18.44 -1.75
C ALA A 28 9.30 17.86 -3.13
N ASN A 29 9.92 18.35 -4.21
CA ASN A 29 9.64 17.87 -5.56
C ASN A 29 10.10 16.42 -5.79
N LEU A 30 11.26 16.03 -5.25
CA LEU A 30 11.73 14.64 -5.35
C LEU A 30 10.85 13.69 -4.55
N ARG A 31 10.49 14.06 -3.34
CA ARG A 31 9.59 13.27 -2.49
C ARG A 31 8.23 13.03 -3.17
N ASP A 32 7.59 14.11 -3.62
CA ASP A 32 6.28 14.05 -4.26
C ASP A 32 6.35 13.26 -5.58
N GLY A 33 7.44 13.43 -6.37
CA GLY A 33 7.69 12.67 -7.59
C GLY A 33 7.91 11.18 -7.35
N VAL A 34 8.72 10.82 -6.34
CA VAL A 34 8.97 9.42 -5.97
C VAL A 34 7.69 8.72 -5.52
N THR A 35 6.85 9.42 -4.74
CA THR A 35 5.58 8.84 -4.30
C THR A 35 4.60 8.66 -5.47
N LEU A 36 4.54 9.62 -6.39
CA LEU A 36 3.71 9.50 -7.59
C LEU A 36 4.17 8.35 -8.49
N LEU A 37 5.48 8.22 -8.71
CA LEU A 37 6.05 7.11 -9.48
C LEU A 37 5.74 5.76 -8.80
N GLY A 38 5.86 5.69 -7.47
CA GLY A 38 5.50 4.49 -6.72
C GLY A 38 4.02 4.13 -6.87
N ALA A 39 3.13 5.12 -6.85
CA ALA A 39 1.70 4.90 -7.08
C ALA A 39 1.42 4.35 -8.49
N LEU A 40 2.08 4.90 -9.52
CA LEU A 40 1.96 4.42 -10.90
C LEU A 40 2.50 3.00 -11.06
N ILE A 41 3.63 2.66 -10.43
CA ILE A 41 4.22 1.32 -10.46
C ILE A 41 3.30 0.32 -9.76
N THR A 42 2.74 0.67 -8.60
CA THR A 42 1.79 -0.19 -7.88
C THR A 42 0.53 -0.43 -8.71
N PHE A 43 -0.01 0.61 -9.35
CA PHE A 43 -1.14 0.48 -10.26
C PHE A 43 -0.80 -0.42 -11.45
N TYR A 44 0.38 -0.27 -12.06
CA TYR A 44 0.84 -1.12 -13.14
C TYR A 44 0.88 -2.60 -12.72
N PHE A 45 1.39 -2.92 -11.51
CA PHE A 45 1.39 -4.29 -11.02
C PHE A 45 -0.04 -4.81 -10.77
N SER A 46 -0.94 -3.98 -10.21
CA SER A 46 -2.34 -4.34 -10.00
C SER A 46 -3.07 -4.64 -11.33
N VAL A 47 -2.80 -3.85 -12.38
CA VAL A 47 -3.32 -4.11 -13.73
C VAL A 47 -2.79 -5.43 -14.28
N ASN A 48 -1.50 -5.73 -14.10
CA ASN A 48 -0.93 -7.00 -14.56
C ASN A 48 -1.51 -8.21 -13.80
N ILE A 49 -1.81 -8.07 -12.50
CA ILE A 49 -2.52 -9.11 -11.74
C ILE A 49 -3.92 -9.31 -12.31
N PHE A 50 -4.65 -8.22 -12.58
CA PHE A 50 -5.99 -8.28 -13.15
C PHE A 50 -6.02 -8.95 -14.53
N LEU A 51 -5.08 -8.59 -15.42
CA LEU A 51 -4.98 -9.17 -16.75
C LEU A 51 -4.50 -10.64 -16.77
N GLY A 52 -3.70 -11.01 -15.77
CA GLY A 52 -3.19 -12.39 -15.62
C GLY A 52 -4.11 -13.30 -14.81
N PHE A 53 -5.20 -12.76 -14.25
CA PHE A 53 -6.14 -13.54 -13.46
C PHE A 53 -7.10 -14.31 -14.36
N ASP A 54 -7.08 -15.62 -14.24
CA ASP A 54 -7.89 -16.56 -15.05
C ASP A 54 -9.28 -16.86 -14.44
N GLY A 55 -9.66 -16.16 -13.38
CA GLY A 55 -10.94 -16.35 -12.68
C GLY A 55 -10.93 -17.46 -11.64
N GLN A 56 -9.82 -18.21 -11.51
CA GLN A 56 -9.71 -19.27 -10.52
C GLN A 56 -8.98 -18.77 -9.26
N ALA A 57 -9.60 -19.00 -8.12
CA ALA A 57 -8.99 -18.69 -6.85
C ALA A 57 -7.74 -19.55 -6.62
N THR A 58 -6.60 -18.92 -6.41
CA THR A 58 -5.32 -19.61 -6.19
C THR A 58 -4.66 -19.13 -4.91
N GLN A 59 -4.23 -20.07 -4.08
CA GLN A 59 -3.56 -19.77 -2.83
C GLN A 59 -2.05 -19.97 -2.96
N TYR A 60 -1.29 -18.99 -2.48
CA TYR A 60 0.17 -19.01 -2.40
C TYR A 60 0.62 -18.94 -0.96
N LYS A 61 1.29 -19.99 -0.49
CA LYS A 61 1.88 -20.06 0.84
C LYS A 61 3.27 -19.43 0.79
N LEU A 62 3.49 -18.40 1.60
CA LEU A 62 4.77 -17.69 1.64
C LEU A 62 5.72 -18.33 2.66
N VAL A 63 5.30 -18.40 3.92
CA VAL A 63 6.08 -18.89 5.05
C VAL A 63 5.18 -19.55 6.07
N THR A 64 5.63 -20.67 6.62
CA THR A 64 5.03 -21.30 7.81
C THR A 64 5.76 -20.79 9.04
N ILE A 65 5.05 -20.12 9.94
CA ILE A 65 5.61 -19.60 11.20
C ILE A 65 5.57 -20.69 12.27
N MET A 66 4.45 -21.38 12.36
CA MET A 66 4.22 -22.49 13.30
C MET A 66 3.32 -23.53 12.62
N PRO A 67 3.29 -24.78 13.13
CA PRO A 67 2.33 -25.77 12.65
C PRO A 67 0.90 -25.22 12.74
N GLY A 68 0.26 -25.03 11.58
CA GLY A 68 -1.10 -24.48 11.48
C GLY A 68 -1.21 -22.95 11.34
N ILE A 69 -0.10 -22.19 11.39
CA ILE A 69 -0.09 -20.75 11.21
C ILE A 69 0.88 -20.38 10.08
N ASP A 70 0.30 -20.00 8.94
CA ASP A 70 1.03 -19.64 7.74
C ASP A 70 0.76 -18.19 7.33
N ILE A 71 1.76 -17.53 6.74
CA ILE A 71 1.51 -16.35 5.94
C ILE A 71 1.18 -16.83 4.53
N SER A 72 -0.05 -16.60 4.11
CA SER A 72 -0.54 -17.04 2.80
C SER A 72 -1.26 -15.91 2.09
N PHE A 73 -1.06 -15.86 0.78
CA PHE A 73 -1.81 -14.97 -0.11
C PHE A 73 -2.81 -15.78 -0.92
N HIS A 74 -3.96 -15.20 -1.14
CA HIS A 74 -5.03 -15.78 -1.91
C HIS A 74 -5.48 -14.78 -2.98
N ILE A 75 -5.50 -15.23 -4.22
CA ILE A 75 -5.99 -14.42 -5.32
C ILE A 75 -7.44 -14.77 -5.55
N GLU A 76 -8.31 -13.83 -5.32
CA GLU A 76 -9.74 -13.92 -5.55
C GLU A 76 -10.21 -12.74 -6.41
N PRO A 77 -11.34 -12.86 -7.14
CA PRO A 77 -11.88 -11.78 -7.94
C PRO A 77 -12.07 -10.48 -7.15
N LEU A 78 -12.55 -10.59 -5.91
CA LEU A 78 -12.78 -9.44 -5.03
C LEU A 78 -11.48 -8.73 -4.68
N GLY A 79 -10.44 -9.46 -4.28
CA GLY A 79 -9.13 -8.92 -3.94
C GLY A 79 -8.45 -8.23 -5.13
N VAL A 80 -8.57 -8.84 -6.31
CA VAL A 80 -8.02 -8.29 -7.57
C VAL A 80 -8.69 -6.97 -7.93
N ILE A 81 -10.02 -6.90 -7.90
CA ILE A 81 -10.79 -5.68 -8.18
C ILE A 81 -10.47 -4.60 -7.14
N PHE A 82 -10.42 -4.99 -5.87
CA PHE A 82 -10.14 -4.06 -4.78
C PHE A 82 -8.72 -3.47 -4.88
N SER A 83 -7.71 -4.27 -5.19
CA SER A 83 -6.35 -3.78 -5.40
C SER A 83 -6.25 -2.79 -6.56
N LEU A 84 -6.97 -3.06 -7.65
CA LEU A 84 -7.02 -2.17 -8.81
C LEU A 84 -7.68 -0.83 -8.45
N LEU A 85 -8.81 -0.86 -7.75
CA LEU A 85 -9.49 0.34 -7.26
C LEU A 85 -8.61 1.14 -6.30
N ALA A 86 -8.04 0.49 -5.29
CA ALA A 86 -7.23 1.16 -4.27
C ALA A 86 -5.99 1.81 -4.88
N SER A 87 -5.29 1.12 -5.81
CA SER A 87 -4.11 1.69 -6.49
C SER A 87 -4.46 2.85 -7.41
N SER A 88 -5.59 2.80 -8.13
CA SER A 88 -6.05 3.91 -8.96
C SER A 88 -6.45 5.13 -8.14
N LEU A 89 -7.17 4.92 -7.04
CA LEU A 89 -7.55 5.99 -6.11
C LEU A 89 -6.32 6.59 -5.42
N TRP A 90 -5.28 5.80 -5.15
CA TRP A 90 -4.05 6.32 -4.58
C TRP A 90 -3.39 7.37 -5.47
N ILE A 91 -3.35 7.16 -6.79
CA ILE A 91 -2.81 8.15 -7.74
C ILE A 91 -3.58 9.47 -7.62
N LEU A 92 -4.91 9.41 -7.68
CA LEU A 92 -5.77 10.60 -7.59
C LEU A 92 -5.60 11.33 -6.25
N THR A 93 -5.66 10.57 -5.16
CA THR A 93 -5.52 11.11 -3.80
C THR A 93 -4.15 11.71 -3.58
N HIS A 94 -3.09 11.11 -4.16
CA HIS A 94 -1.73 11.64 -4.04
C HIS A 94 -1.58 12.97 -4.76
N ILE A 95 -2.10 13.10 -5.98
CA ILE A 95 -2.10 14.37 -6.73
C ILE A 95 -2.84 15.46 -5.94
N TYR A 96 -4.01 15.12 -5.39
CA TYR A 96 -4.76 16.04 -4.53
C TYR A 96 -3.97 16.43 -3.27
N ALA A 97 -3.37 15.45 -2.59
CA ALA A 97 -2.61 15.66 -1.36
C ALA A 97 -1.39 16.59 -1.57
N ILE A 98 -0.68 16.45 -2.70
CA ILE A 98 0.41 17.38 -3.06
C ILE A 98 -0.10 18.82 -3.11
N GLY A 99 -1.19 19.06 -3.83
CA GLY A 99 -1.78 20.39 -3.95
C GLY A 99 -2.23 20.97 -2.61
N TYR A 100 -2.94 20.14 -1.83
CA TYR A 100 -3.45 20.52 -0.51
C TYR A 100 -2.33 20.87 0.47
N MET A 101 -1.35 19.97 0.63
CA MET A 101 -0.26 20.13 1.60
C MET A 101 0.64 21.34 1.24
N ARG A 102 0.89 21.57 -0.04
CA ARG A 102 1.65 22.76 -0.50
C ARG A 102 0.86 24.05 -0.28
N GLY A 103 -0.44 24.05 -0.55
CA GLY A 103 -1.31 25.21 -0.34
C GLY A 103 -1.47 25.57 1.13
N ALA A 104 -1.64 24.58 2.00
CA ALA A 104 -1.79 24.76 3.45
C ALA A 104 -0.46 25.07 4.17
N LYS A 105 0.70 25.00 3.49
CA LYS A 105 2.05 25.19 4.07
C LYS A 105 2.30 24.31 5.30
N GLU A 106 1.76 23.08 5.29
CA GLU A 106 1.94 22.14 6.38
C GLU A 106 3.42 21.78 6.58
N LYS A 107 3.87 21.61 7.84
CA LYS A 107 5.29 21.37 8.16
C LYS A 107 5.71 19.91 8.05
N ASN A 108 4.77 18.96 8.17
CA ASN A 108 5.04 17.52 8.33
C ASN A 108 4.68 16.68 7.10
N HIS A 109 4.90 17.20 5.88
CA HIS A 109 4.59 16.51 4.63
C HIS A 109 5.17 15.10 4.55
N SER A 110 6.45 14.92 4.93
CA SER A 110 7.12 13.62 4.81
C SER A 110 6.53 12.54 5.69
N ARG A 111 6.12 12.90 6.91
CA ARG A 111 5.43 11.97 7.82
C ARG A 111 4.07 11.58 7.29
N PHE A 112 3.32 12.53 6.74
CA PHE A 112 2.02 12.25 6.13
C PHE A 112 2.16 11.26 4.98
N PHE A 113 3.05 11.53 4.02
CA PHE A 113 3.25 10.63 2.88
C PHE A 113 3.85 9.28 3.26
N LEU A 114 4.69 9.21 4.31
CA LEU A 114 5.16 7.96 4.88
C LEU A 114 3.98 7.10 5.34
N PHE A 115 3.18 7.61 6.27
CA PHE A 115 2.06 6.85 6.85
C PHE A 115 1.00 6.51 5.79
N PHE A 116 0.75 7.42 4.87
CA PHE A 116 -0.18 7.18 3.78
C PHE A 116 0.29 6.05 2.85
N SER A 117 1.57 6.04 2.47
CA SER A 117 2.14 4.95 1.66
C SER A 117 2.15 3.61 2.40
N PHE A 118 2.45 3.60 3.71
CA PHE A 118 2.35 2.39 4.53
C PHE A 118 0.91 1.88 4.64
N SER A 119 -0.07 2.77 4.78
CA SER A 119 -1.49 2.39 4.76
C SER A 119 -1.87 1.72 3.44
N ILE A 120 -1.41 2.23 2.30
CA ILE A 120 -1.65 1.62 0.99
C ILE A 120 -0.96 0.24 0.90
N ALA A 121 0.29 0.10 1.37
CA ALA A 121 0.96 -1.20 1.42
C ALA A 121 0.15 -2.23 2.21
N SER A 122 -0.38 -1.82 3.36
CA SER A 122 -1.23 -2.67 4.21
C SER A 122 -2.55 -3.02 3.53
N VAL A 123 -3.19 -2.07 2.87
CA VAL A 123 -4.42 -2.31 2.08
C VAL A 123 -4.17 -3.32 0.97
N MET A 124 -3.03 -3.24 0.25
CA MET A 124 -2.65 -4.24 -0.75
C MET A 124 -2.43 -5.61 -0.11
N GLY A 125 -1.81 -5.69 1.06
CA GLY A 125 -1.63 -6.93 1.81
C GLY A 125 -2.96 -7.54 2.27
N ILE A 126 -3.90 -6.73 2.72
CA ILE A 126 -5.26 -7.16 3.10
C ILE A 126 -6.01 -7.71 1.89
N SER A 127 -5.91 -7.03 0.73
CA SER A 127 -6.60 -7.42 -0.51
C SER A 127 -6.28 -8.85 -0.96
N PHE A 128 -5.07 -9.31 -0.66
CA PHE A 128 -4.58 -10.63 -1.06
C PHE A 128 -4.36 -11.57 0.13
N SER A 129 -4.84 -11.24 1.33
CA SER A 129 -4.66 -12.11 2.49
C SER A 129 -5.39 -13.45 2.31
N GLY A 130 -4.66 -14.56 2.48
CA GLY A 130 -5.19 -15.92 2.30
C GLY A 130 -5.73 -16.57 3.59
N ASN A 131 -5.50 -15.95 4.73
CA ASN A 131 -6.03 -16.40 6.02
C ASN A 131 -6.15 -15.24 7.01
N LEU A 132 -6.85 -15.50 8.09
CA LEU A 132 -7.13 -14.50 9.14
C LEU A 132 -5.86 -13.96 9.79
N PHE A 133 -4.83 -14.79 9.94
CA PHE A 133 -3.54 -14.37 10.50
C PHE A 133 -2.82 -13.37 9.59
N THR A 134 -2.74 -13.65 8.29
CA THR A 134 -2.16 -12.76 7.29
C THR A 134 -2.94 -11.43 7.21
N LEU A 135 -4.28 -11.52 7.25
CA LEU A 135 -5.15 -10.35 7.27
C LEU A 135 -4.86 -9.48 8.50
N PHE A 136 -4.78 -10.08 9.70
CA PHE A 136 -4.48 -9.38 10.94
C PHE A 136 -3.13 -8.69 10.88
N LEU A 137 -2.11 -9.36 10.36
CA LEU A 137 -0.75 -8.82 10.24
C LEU A 137 -0.70 -7.54 9.39
N PHE A 138 -1.46 -7.48 8.30
CA PHE A 138 -1.54 -6.28 7.46
C PHE A 138 -2.56 -5.24 7.97
N TYR A 139 -3.52 -5.64 8.79
CA TYR A 139 -4.48 -4.73 9.40
C TYR A 139 -3.85 -3.90 10.55
N GLU A 140 -2.94 -4.48 11.29
CA GLU A 140 -2.23 -3.81 12.41
C GLU A 140 -1.59 -2.47 12.01
N PRO A 141 -0.77 -2.38 10.94
CA PRO A 141 -0.17 -1.11 10.54
C PRO A 141 -1.19 -0.03 10.18
N VAL A 142 -2.33 -0.40 9.61
CA VAL A 142 -3.42 0.55 9.30
C VAL A 142 -3.97 1.14 10.60
N SER A 143 -4.21 0.31 11.60
CA SER A 143 -4.69 0.74 12.91
C SER A 143 -3.73 1.73 13.56
N TYR A 144 -2.44 1.44 13.57
CA TYR A 144 -1.43 2.34 14.13
C TYR A 144 -1.30 3.66 13.38
N THR A 145 -1.40 3.67 12.06
CA THR A 145 -1.34 4.92 11.28
C THR A 145 -2.50 5.84 11.59
N HIS A 146 -3.69 5.30 11.83
CA HIS A 146 -4.86 6.09 12.23
C HIS A 146 -4.77 6.61 13.67
N LEU A 147 -4.19 5.84 14.59
CA LEU A 147 -4.05 6.24 15.99
C LEU A 147 -2.94 7.29 16.22
N THR A 148 -1.90 7.29 15.40
CA THR A 148 -0.75 8.18 15.56
C THR A 148 -0.86 9.49 14.79
N LEU A 149 -1.84 9.64 13.91
CA LEU A 149 -2.16 10.93 13.32
C LEU A 149 -2.84 11.81 14.40
N PRO A 150 -2.22 12.93 14.83
CA PRO A 150 -2.88 13.83 15.78
C PRO A 150 -4.08 14.48 15.08
N THR A 151 -5.24 13.90 15.29
CA THR A 151 -6.52 14.40 14.75
C THR A 151 -7.17 15.45 15.65
N THR A 152 -6.59 15.70 16.83
CA THR A 152 -7.08 16.71 17.75
C THR A 152 -6.07 17.84 17.90
N PRO A 153 -6.38 19.08 17.50
CA PRO A 153 -5.68 20.21 18.02
C PRO A 153 -5.95 20.24 19.52
N TYR A 154 -4.92 20.08 20.34
CA TYR A 154 -5.05 20.37 21.75
C TYR A 154 -5.35 21.86 21.88
N VAL A 155 -6.55 22.16 22.33
CA VAL A 155 -6.96 23.50 22.78
C VAL A 155 -6.25 23.80 24.09
#